data_85f365fe7fbad2a5ebae410bb4076b9c
#
_entry.id   85f365fe7fbad2a5ebae410bb4076b9c
#
_cell.length_a   1.000
_cell.length_b   1.000
_cell.length_c   1.000
_cell.angle_alpha   90.00
_cell.angle_beta   90.00
_cell.angle_gamma   90.00
#
_symmetry.space_group_name_H-M   'P 1'
#
loop_
_entity.id
_entity.type
_entity.pdbx_description
1 polymer ?
#
loop_
_entity_poly.entity_id
_entity_poly.type
_entity_poly.pdbx_seq_one_letter_code
_entity_poly.pdbx_strand_id
1 'polypeptide(L)'
;MKTLLDVHTHTIASGHAFSTLQEMTLTQETIENRSIFQRPLWVVVFALTAAIAWGWAYPLIKMGMRNFGIQPDMTGSKMLFAGIRFFISGLIILAIAKPSHRKFGIRKPADAWFILLYSLLNTTLHYAFFYFGLSHNAGARSAILNSMSVFTVVILACIFFKSDKMTYRKALGCTIGFLGILALNLGGKDSGRFTFLGDGMIILNALCGASASLLTRGLSKRVDVFVGTGYSLSIGGALLVIPGLLAGGYLPVINLMGIIDLLLLIAISTIGFSLYNKLLSCNPVGKVAIFNSLIPVVGAITSCLCLSESFYWKYVLAGALATMGIYIINKGK
;
A
#
# COMPACT_ATOMS: atom_id res chain seq x y z
N MET A 1 -38.86 10.99 19.07
CA MET A 1 -39.63 11.05 17.82
C MET A 1 -40.85 12.01 17.88
N LYS A 2 -41.65 12.01 18.97
CA LYS A 2 -42.77 12.96 19.13
C LYS A 2 -42.35 14.44 19.28
N THR A 3 -41.25 14.72 19.96
CA THR A 3 -40.75 16.09 20.20
C THR A 3 -40.17 16.79 18.93
N LEU A 4 -39.73 16.05 17.95
CA LEU A 4 -39.25 16.61 16.66
C LEU A 4 -40.42 16.97 15.71
N LEU A 5 -41.55 16.30 15.86
CA LEU A 5 -42.75 16.58 15.06
C LEU A 5 -43.44 17.88 15.50
N ASP A 6 -43.39 18.23 16.80
CA ASP A 6 -44.08 19.44 17.31
C ASP A 6 -43.34 20.75 16.95
N VAL A 7 -42.04 20.74 16.83
CA VAL A 7 -41.25 21.92 16.42
C VAL A 7 -41.39 22.24 14.93
N HIS A 8 -41.84 21.26 14.11
CA HIS A 8 -41.87 21.40 12.65
C HIS A 8 -43.29 21.54 12.07
N THR A 9 -44.37 21.47 12.86
CA THR A 9 -45.72 21.60 12.36
C THR A 9 -46.00 22.97 11.70
N HIS A 10 -45.35 24.06 12.12
CA HIS A 10 -45.45 25.36 11.48
C HIS A 10 -44.59 25.52 10.20
N THR A 11 -43.54 24.72 10.03
CA THR A 11 -42.64 24.78 8.87
C THR A 11 -43.03 23.80 7.76
N ILE A 12 -43.76 22.73 8.07
CA ILE A 12 -44.27 21.75 7.09
C ILE A 12 -45.28 22.38 6.09
N ALA A 13 -45.95 23.46 6.48
CA ALA A 13 -46.85 24.20 5.64
C ALA A 13 -46.14 25.05 4.57
N SER A 14 -44.85 25.28 4.65
CA SER A 14 -44.07 25.96 3.61
C SER A 14 -43.36 24.90 2.76
N GLY A 15 -43.46 24.98 1.43
CA GLY A 15 -42.81 24.04 0.50
C GLY A 15 -41.32 23.83 0.71
N HIS A 16 -40.64 24.78 1.39
CA HIS A 16 -39.22 24.65 1.78
C HIS A 16 -38.95 23.62 2.89
N ALA A 17 -39.85 23.49 3.85
CA ALA A 17 -39.63 22.53 4.95
C ALA A 17 -39.87 21.07 4.49
N PHE A 18 -40.77 20.89 3.52
CA PHE A 18 -41.04 19.58 2.94
C PHE A 18 -39.85 19.09 2.11
N SER A 19 -39.23 19.98 1.31
CA SER A 19 -37.99 19.63 0.58
C SER A 19 -36.83 19.28 1.51
N THR A 20 -36.66 20.01 2.62
CA THR A 20 -35.59 19.77 3.59
C THR A 20 -35.76 18.43 4.33
N LEU A 21 -36.99 18.06 4.70
CA LEU A 21 -37.29 16.75 5.31
C LEU A 21 -37.12 15.62 4.30
N GLN A 22 -37.50 15.80 3.07
CA GLN A 22 -37.34 14.83 1.99
C GLN A 22 -35.85 14.66 1.63
N GLU A 23 -35.06 15.73 1.61
CA GLU A 23 -33.63 15.71 1.45
C GLU A 23 -32.94 15.05 2.64
N MET A 24 -33.37 15.30 3.88
CA MET A 24 -32.86 14.62 5.07
C MET A 24 -33.16 13.12 5.05
N THR A 25 -34.38 12.73 4.67
CA THR A 25 -34.76 11.29 4.60
C THR A 25 -34.00 10.59 3.48
N LEU A 26 -33.89 11.21 2.29
CA LEU A 26 -33.07 10.69 1.18
C LEU A 26 -31.58 10.61 1.54
N THR A 27 -31.09 11.57 2.32
CA THR A 27 -29.70 11.56 2.80
C THR A 27 -29.49 10.44 3.83
N GLN A 28 -30.45 10.22 4.70
CA GLN A 28 -30.40 9.17 5.71
C GLN A 28 -30.53 7.76 5.08
N GLU A 29 -31.44 7.56 4.14
CA GLU A 29 -31.54 6.31 3.37
C GLU A 29 -30.30 6.05 2.50
N THR A 30 -29.69 7.10 1.93
CA THR A 30 -28.42 6.96 1.19
C THR A 30 -27.25 6.61 2.10
N ILE A 31 -27.26 7.06 3.35
CA ILE A 31 -26.23 6.71 4.35
C ILE A 31 -26.42 5.28 4.85
N GLU A 32 -27.66 4.85 5.08
CA GLU A 32 -27.95 3.47 5.52
C GLU A 32 -27.63 2.42 4.45
N ASN A 33 -27.86 2.73 3.18
CA ASN A 33 -27.55 1.84 2.05
C ASN A 33 -26.08 1.84 1.62
N ARG A 34 -25.22 2.68 2.23
CA ARG A 34 -23.77 2.66 1.92
C ARG A 34 -23.13 1.37 2.39
N SER A 35 -22.38 0.74 1.49
CA SER A 35 -21.46 -0.36 1.88
C SER A 35 -20.60 0.06 3.05
N ILE A 36 -20.28 -0.87 3.96
CA ILE A 36 -19.39 -0.64 5.10
C ILE A 36 -18.06 0.03 4.68
N PHE A 37 -17.57 -0.27 3.48
CA PHE A 37 -16.36 0.32 2.89
C PHE A 37 -16.53 1.77 2.42
N GLN A 38 -17.74 2.35 2.50
CA GLN A 38 -18.03 3.75 2.15
C GLN A 38 -18.43 4.58 3.37
N ARG A 39 -18.68 3.96 4.52
CA ARG A 39 -18.99 4.65 5.78
C ARG A 39 -17.72 5.32 6.31
N PRO A 40 -17.71 6.63 6.62
CA PRO A 40 -16.50 7.38 6.94
C PRO A 40 -15.64 6.75 8.04
N LEU A 41 -16.25 6.30 9.14
CA LEU A 41 -15.55 5.66 10.23
C LEU A 41 -14.81 4.38 9.79
N TRP A 42 -15.50 3.52 9.05
CA TRP A 42 -14.92 2.25 8.58
C TRP A 42 -13.86 2.46 7.51
N VAL A 43 -14.00 3.50 6.67
CA VAL A 43 -12.93 3.88 5.73
C VAL A 43 -11.65 4.22 6.48
N VAL A 44 -11.76 5.01 7.58
CA VAL A 44 -10.61 5.34 8.44
C VAL A 44 -10.05 4.09 9.09
N VAL A 45 -10.88 3.27 9.74
CA VAL A 45 -10.45 2.04 10.42
C VAL A 45 -9.72 1.10 9.46
N PHE A 46 -10.30 0.80 8.31
CA PHE A 46 -9.69 -0.13 7.35
C PHE A 46 -8.42 0.43 6.70
N ALA A 47 -8.38 1.73 6.41
CA ALA A 47 -7.18 2.36 5.86
C ALA A 47 -6.04 2.40 6.89
N LEU A 48 -6.35 2.70 8.16
CA LEU A 48 -5.37 2.64 9.26
C LEU A 48 -4.87 1.21 9.46
N THR A 49 -5.77 0.21 9.48
CA THR A 49 -5.40 -1.20 9.61
C THR A 49 -4.41 -1.60 8.50
N ALA A 50 -4.69 -1.24 7.24
CA ALA A 50 -3.79 -1.54 6.13
C ALA A 50 -2.44 -0.82 6.27
N ALA A 51 -2.44 0.47 6.63
CA ALA A 51 -1.22 1.26 6.77
C ALA A 51 -0.33 0.76 7.93
N ILE A 52 -0.92 0.45 9.08
CA ILE A 52 -0.22 -0.11 10.24
C ILE A 52 0.34 -1.49 9.89
N ALA A 53 -0.46 -2.36 9.29
CA ALA A 53 -0.02 -3.68 8.86
C ALA A 53 1.19 -3.60 7.91
N TRP A 54 1.15 -2.73 6.91
CA TRP A 54 2.29 -2.54 6.00
C TRP A 54 3.51 -1.92 6.68
N GLY A 55 3.33 -1.04 7.67
CA GLY A 55 4.42 -0.53 8.50
C GLY A 55 5.15 -1.66 9.24
N TRP A 56 4.40 -2.59 9.85
CA TRP A 56 4.97 -3.76 10.52
C TRP A 56 5.69 -4.74 9.58
N ALA A 57 5.43 -4.70 8.28
CA ALA A 57 6.13 -5.56 7.33
C ALA A 57 7.65 -5.30 7.28
N TYR A 58 8.12 -4.08 7.56
CA TYR A 58 9.56 -3.76 7.52
C TYR A 58 10.38 -4.57 8.52
N PRO A 59 10.11 -4.51 9.83
CA PRO A 59 10.84 -5.34 10.78
C PRO A 59 10.58 -6.83 10.59
N LEU A 60 9.35 -7.26 10.31
CA LEU A 60 9.01 -8.67 10.15
C LEU A 60 9.74 -9.33 8.96
N ILE A 61 9.93 -8.62 7.85
CA ILE A 61 10.72 -9.14 6.72
C ILE A 61 12.16 -9.35 7.14
N LYS A 62 12.78 -8.39 7.85
CA LYS A 62 14.16 -8.52 8.32
C LYS A 62 14.31 -9.62 9.36
N MET A 63 13.35 -9.73 10.30
CA MET A 63 13.30 -10.81 11.28
C MET A 63 13.16 -12.18 10.60
N GLY A 64 12.22 -12.30 9.67
CA GLY A 64 12.00 -13.52 8.91
C GLY A 64 13.22 -13.93 8.10
N MET A 65 13.87 -12.99 7.39
CA MET A 65 15.13 -13.29 6.70
C MET A 65 16.19 -13.78 7.68
N ARG A 66 16.36 -13.12 8.84
CA ARG A 66 17.32 -13.53 9.87
C ARG A 66 16.99 -14.91 10.44
N ASN A 67 15.74 -15.17 10.76
CA ASN A 67 15.29 -16.44 11.35
C ASN A 67 15.38 -17.61 10.38
N PHE A 68 15.21 -17.38 9.07
CA PHE A 68 15.48 -18.39 8.04
C PHE A 68 16.95 -18.47 7.62
N GLY A 69 17.85 -17.64 8.20
CA GLY A 69 19.28 -17.62 7.88
C GLY A 69 19.61 -17.02 6.51
N ILE A 70 18.69 -16.23 5.93
CA ILE A 70 18.88 -15.61 4.62
C ILE A 70 19.82 -14.41 4.74
N GLN A 71 21.00 -14.52 4.16
CA GLN A 71 22.00 -13.46 4.14
C GLN A 71 21.73 -12.42 3.03
N PRO A 72 22.34 -11.21 3.12
CA PRO A 72 22.14 -10.15 2.13
C PRO A 72 22.57 -10.49 0.70
N ASP A 73 23.50 -11.42 0.51
CA ASP A 73 23.99 -11.91 -0.78
C ASP A 73 23.14 -13.03 -1.38
N MET A 74 22.29 -13.68 -0.58
CA MET A 74 21.44 -14.80 -1.00
C MET A 74 20.21 -14.33 -1.81
N THR A 75 20.43 -13.89 -3.03
CA THR A 75 19.41 -13.35 -3.94
C THR A 75 18.23 -14.29 -4.17
N GLY A 76 18.53 -15.56 -4.53
CA GLY A 76 17.50 -16.56 -4.80
C GLY A 76 16.61 -16.82 -3.57
N SER A 77 17.21 -16.90 -2.37
CA SER A 77 16.50 -17.13 -1.12
C SER A 77 15.58 -15.94 -0.74
N LYS A 78 15.99 -14.69 -0.99
CA LYS A 78 15.15 -13.51 -0.79
C LYS A 78 13.96 -13.52 -1.72
N MET A 79 14.16 -13.86 -3.00
CA MET A 79 13.07 -13.98 -3.98
C MET A 79 12.12 -15.12 -3.61
N LEU A 80 12.64 -16.25 -3.16
CA LEU A 80 11.85 -17.39 -2.71
C LEU A 80 10.98 -17.02 -1.50
N PHE A 81 11.57 -16.41 -0.48
CA PHE A 81 10.86 -15.98 0.72
C PHE A 81 9.74 -14.97 0.40
N ALA A 82 10.03 -13.95 -0.41
CA ALA A 82 9.02 -13.00 -0.88
C ALA A 82 7.93 -13.69 -1.71
N GLY A 83 8.34 -14.56 -2.63
CA GLY A 83 7.45 -15.27 -3.54
C GLY A 83 6.46 -16.19 -2.82
N ILE A 84 6.93 -16.99 -1.86
CA ILE A 84 6.07 -17.85 -1.01
C ILE A 84 5.01 -16.99 -0.30
N ARG A 85 5.42 -15.90 0.33
CA ARG A 85 4.52 -14.96 1.00
C ARG A 85 3.39 -14.51 0.10
N PHE A 86 3.73 -13.95 -1.06
CA PHE A 86 2.72 -13.37 -1.96
C PHE A 86 1.90 -14.42 -2.68
N PHE A 87 2.50 -15.55 -3.06
CA PHE A 87 1.79 -16.65 -3.69
C PHE A 87 0.67 -17.18 -2.78
N ILE A 88 1.01 -17.48 -1.52
CA ILE A 88 0.02 -17.96 -0.55
C ILE A 88 -1.02 -16.88 -0.24
N SER A 89 -0.61 -15.62 -0.05
CA SER A 89 -1.55 -14.51 0.18
C SER A 89 -2.55 -14.37 -0.97
N GLY A 90 -2.09 -14.46 -2.21
CA GLY A 90 -2.94 -14.41 -3.39
C GLY A 90 -3.93 -15.56 -3.46
N LEU A 91 -3.50 -16.80 -3.17
CA LEU A 91 -4.38 -17.97 -3.11
C LEU A 91 -5.46 -17.83 -2.02
N ILE A 92 -5.10 -17.31 -0.84
CA ILE A 92 -6.06 -17.05 0.25
C ILE A 92 -7.11 -16.03 -0.22
N ILE A 93 -6.70 -14.93 -0.86
CA ILE A 93 -7.64 -13.93 -1.39
C ILE A 93 -8.57 -14.53 -2.43
N LEU A 94 -8.06 -15.36 -3.36
CA LEU A 94 -8.89 -16.06 -4.36
C LEU A 94 -9.85 -17.05 -3.70
N ALA A 95 -9.40 -17.78 -2.68
CA ALA A 95 -10.24 -18.71 -1.92
C ALA A 95 -11.40 -17.98 -1.21
N ILE A 96 -11.13 -16.80 -0.61
CA ILE A 96 -12.15 -15.97 0.03
C ILE A 96 -13.11 -15.35 -1.01
N ALA A 97 -12.60 -15.04 -2.22
CA ALA A 97 -13.42 -14.46 -3.28
C ALA A 97 -14.42 -15.45 -3.89
N LYS A 98 -14.10 -16.74 -3.90
CA LYS A 98 -14.91 -17.79 -4.51
C LYS A 98 -16.33 -17.93 -3.92
N PRO A 99 -16.52 -18.09 -2.60
CA PRO A 99 -17.85 -18.18 -2.00
C PRO A 99 -18.65 -16.88 -2.08
N SER A 100 -18.01 -15.75 -2.36
CA SER A 100 -18.66 -14.44 -2.52
C SER A 100 -19.26 -14.23 -3.92
N HIS A 101 -19.40 -15.26 -4.74
CA HIS A 101 -19.94 -15.23 -6.11
C HIS A 101 -19.30 -14.19 -7.04
N ARG A 102 -18.01 -13.87 -6.80
CA ARG A 102 -17.27 -12.91 -7.63
C ARG A 102 -16.91 -13.51 -8.97
N LYS A 103 -16.86 -12.65 -10.00
CA LYS A 103 -16.53 -13.09 -11.36
C LYS A 103 -15.02 -13.32 -11.49
N PHE A 104 -14.62 -14.59 -11.63
CA PHE A 104 -13.23 -15.01 -11.83
C PHE A 104 -12.79 -14.99 -13.30
N GLY A 105 -13.75 -14.97 -14.23
CA GLY A 105 -13.48 -15.14 -15.65
C GLY A 105 -12.69 -14.01 -16.26
N ILE A 106 -11.54 -14.34 -16.83
CA ILE A 106 -10.80 -13.51 -17.78
C ILE A 106 -11.45 -13.73 -19.15
N ARG A 107 -12.10 -12.68 -19.68
CA ARG A 107 -12.92 -12.81 -20.89
C ARG A 107 -12.12 -12.74 -22.19
N LYS A 108 -10.99 -12.03 -22.19
CA LYS A 108 -10.20 -11.76 -23.38
C LYS A 108 -8.73 -12.06 -23.13
N PRO A 109 -7.97 -12.57 -24.11
CA PRO A 109 -6.52 -12.73 -23.97
C PRO A 109 -5.78 -11.45 -23.58
N ALA A 110 -6.25 -10.30 -24.08
CA ALA A 110 -5.69 -9.00 -23.71
C ALA A 110 -5.82 -8.68 -22.21
N ASP A 111 -6.87 -9.17 -21.54
CA ASP A 111 -7.04 -9.00 -20.10
C ASP A 111 -6.06 -9.90 -19.32
N ALA A 112 -5.75 -11.09 -19.82
CA ALA A 112 -4.73 -11.97 -19.26
C ALA A 112 -3.33 -11.34 -19.34
N TRP A 113 -2.96 -10.80 -20.49
CA TRP A 113 -1.70 -10.05 -20.64
C TRP A 113 -1.62 -8.84 -19.76
N PHE A 114 -2.71 -8.11 -19.60
CA PHE A 114 -2.75 -6.96 -18.70
C PHE A 114 -2.56 -7.39 -17.24
N ILE A 115 -3.21 -8.47 -16.80
CA ILE A 115 -3.05 -9.02 -15.45
C ILE A 115 -1.62 -9.49 -15.23
N LEU A 116 -1.00 -10.13 -16.21
CA LEU A 116 0.40 -10.57 -16.14
C LEU A 116 1.34 -9.36 -15.98
N LEU A 117 1.20 -8.34 -16.82
CA LEU A 117 1.99 -7.11 -16.74
C LEU A 117 1.79 -6.40 -15.38
N TYR A 118 0.53 -6.33 -14.95
CA TYR A 118 0.20 -5.75 -13.64
C TYR A 118 0.85 -6.55 -12.51
N SER A 119 0.79 -7.88 -12.55
CA SER A 119 1.42 -8.77 -11.55
C SER A 119 2.93 -8.60 -11.51
N LEU A 120 3.55 -8.48 -12.68
CA LEU A 120 4.99 -8.26 -12.81
C LEU A 120 5.42 -6.94 -12.16
N LEU A 121 4.71 -5.85 -12.43
CA LEU A 121 5.03 -4.53 -11.86
C LEU A 121 4.61 -4.39 -10.41
N ASN A 122 3.39 -4.86 -10.06
CA ASN A 122 2.82 -4.67 -8.72
C ASN A 122 3.41 -5.61 -7.67
N THR A 123 3.83 -6.80 -8.08
CA THR A 123 4.28 -7.82 -7.13
C THR A 123 5.71 -8.26 -7.42
N THR A 124 6.02 -8.76 -8.61
CA THR A 124 7.32 -9.39 -8.88
C THR A 124 8.48 -8.39 -8.77
N LEU A 125 8.55 -7.40 -9.66
CA LEU A 125 9.65 -6.42 -9.70
C LEU A 125 9.61 -5.51 -8.47
N HIS A 126 8.42 -5.05 -8.09
CA HIS A 126 8.23 -4.23 -6.90
C HIS A 126 8.85 -4.89 -5.67
N TYR A 127 8.50 -6.12 -5.37
CA TYR A 127 9.00 -6.78 -4.17
C TYR A 127 10.36 -7.43 -4.33
N ALA A 128 10.79 -7.80 -5.53
CA ALA A 128 12.19 -8.16 -5.76
C ALA A 128 13.10 -7.01 -5.33
N PHE A 129 12.88 -5.81 -5.86
CA PHE A 129 13.65 -4.62 -5.48
C PHE A 129 13.48 -4.26 -4.00
N PHE A 130 12.28 -4.40 -3.44
CA PHE A 130 12.03 -4.11 -2.03
C PHE A 130 12.83 -5.01 -1.08
N TYR A 131 12.78 -6.33 -1.27
CA TYR A 131 13.51 -7.27 -0.42
C TYR A 131 15.03 -7.12 -0.58
N PHE A 132 15.47 -6.83 -1.78
CA PHE A 132 16.87 -6.51 -2.05
C PHE A 132 17.30 -5.26 -1.28
N GLY A 133 16.61 -4.15 -1.47
CA GLY A 133 16.93 -2.90 -0.82
C GLY A 133 16.86 -2.99 0.70
N LEU A 134 15.81 -3.64 1.23
CA LEU A 134 15.61 -3.80 2.66
C LEU A 134 16.69 -4.69 3.32
N SER A 135 17.23 -5.68 2.60
CA SER A 135 18.30 -6.55 3.12
C SER A 135 19.65 -5.82 3.25
N HIS A 136 19.85 -4.73 2.51
CA HIS A 136 21.07 -3.92 2.52
C HIS A 136 20.91 -2.57 3.26
N ASN A 137 19.73 -2.32 3.83
CA ASN A 137 19.41 -1.04 4.46
C ASN A 137 18.79 -1.24 5.85
N ALA A 138 18.83 -0.18 6.67
CA ALA A 138 18.03 -0.15 7.89
C ALA A 138 16.51 -0.14 7.53
N GLY A 139 15.70 -0.85 8.31
CA GLY A 139 14.27 -0.92 8.08
C GLY A 139 13.60 0.44 8.17
N ALA A 140 14.00 1.25 9.18
CA ALA A 140 13.52 2.61 9.36
C ALA A 140 13.86 3.51 8.15
N ARG A 141 15.10 3.43 7.62
CA ARG A 141 15.51 4.16 6.43
C ARG A 141 14.71 3.73 5.19
N SER A 142 14.55 2.42 5.01
CA SER A 142 13.78 1.85 3.89
C SER A 142 12.31 2.28 3.93
N ALA A 143 11.70 2.31 5.12
CA ALA A 143 10.31 2.75 5.29
C ALA A 143 10.11 4.19 4.83
N ILE A 144 11.01 5.10 5.22
CA ILE A 144 10.94 6.51 4.83
C ILE A 144 11.23 6.68 3.33
N LEU A 145 12.27 6.02 2.79
CA LEU A 145 12.58 6.06 1.36
C LEU A 145 11.40 5.56 0.50
N ASN A 146 10.71 4.52 0.95
CA ASN A 146 9.57 3.98 0.22
C ASN A 146 8.39 4.95 0.11
N SER A 147 8.30 5.97 0.98
CA SER A 147 7.30 7.05 0.85
C SER A 147 7.45 7.84 -0.45
N MET A 148 8.62 7.76 -1.10
CA MET A 148 8.86 8.32 -2.44
C MET A 148 7.85 7.80 -3.47
N SER A 149 7.30 6.60 -3.30
CA SER A 149 6.30 6.02 -4.20
C SER A 149 5.08 6.93 -4.38
N VAL A 150 4.63 7.63 -3.33
CA VAL A 150 3.47 8.54 -3.39
C VAL A 150 3.77 9.72 -4.31
N PHE A 151 4.95 10.33 -4.19
CA PHE A 151 5.36 11.46 -5.03
C PHE A 151 5.56 11.02 -6.47
N THR A 152 6.16 9.85 -6.66
CA THR A 152 6.36 9.23 -7.98
C THR A 152 5.02 8.97 -8.69
N VAL A 153 4.01 8.43 -7.98
CA VAL A 153 2.64 8.26 -8.53
C VAL A 153 2.07 9.58 -9.01
N VAL A 154 2.22 10.66 -8.24
CA VAL A 154 1.69 11.99 -8.62
C VAL A 154 2.37 12.50 -9.87
N ILE A 155 3.68 12.40 -9.96
CA ILE A 155 4.47 12.84 -11.12
C ILE A 155 4.09 12.02 -12.36
N LEU A 156 4.10 10.70 -12.26
CA LEU A 156 3.74 9.81 -13.36
C LEU A 156 2.29 10.03 -13.81
N ALA A 157 1.36 10.24 -12.88
CA ALA A 157 -0.03 10.53 -13.22
C ALA A 157 -0.15 11.81 -14.05
N CYS A 158 0.61 12.87 -13.70
CA CYS A 158 0.62 14.12 -14.47
C CYS A 158 1.26 13.97 -15.86
N ILE A 159 2.20 13.04 -16.03
CA ILE A 159 2.84 12.76 -17.33
C ILE A 159 1.91 11.93 -18.22
N PHE A 160 1.33 10.85 -17.69
CA PHE A 160 0.59 9.87 -18.49
C PHE A 160 -0.89 10.20 -18.66
N PHE A 161 -1.51 10.96 -17.73
CA PHE A 161 -2.92 11.31 -17.83
C PHE A 161 -3.13 12.80 -18.10
N LYS A 162 -3.63 13.13 -19.29
CA LYS A 162 -3.96 14.51 -19.67
C LYS A 162 -4.98 15.20 -18.74
N SER A 163 -5.80 14.40 -18.07
CA SER A 163 -6.79 14.89 -17.07
C SER A 163 -6.16 15.26 -15.73
N ASP A 164 -4.92 14.84 -15.46
CA ASP A 164 -4.28 14.96 -14.14
C ASP A 164 -3.11 15.96 -14.21
N LYS A 165 -3.45 17.25 -14.37
CA LYS A 165 -2.45 18.33 -14.52
C LYS A 165 -1.62 18.53 -13.25
N MET A 166 -0.36 18.90 -13.41
CA MET A 166 0.51 19.35 -12.34
C MET A 166 0.01 20.70 -11.83
N THR A 167 -0.43 20.75 -10.58
CA THR A 167 -0.83 21.98 -9.90
C THR A 167 0.29 22.47 -8.99
N TYR A 168 0.28 23.76 -8.62
CA TYR A 168 1.26 24.31 -7.68
C TYR A 168 1.34 23.49 -6.37
N ARG A 169 0.20 23.05 -5.83
CA ARG A 169 0.16 22.22 -4.61
C ARG A 169 0.82 20.86 -4.81
N LYS A 170 0.60 20.21 -5.95
CA LYS A 170 1.27 18.94 -6.27
C LYS A 170 2.76 19.12 -6.39
N ALA A 171 3.21 20.17 -7.10
CA ALA A 171 4.62 20.51 -7.23
C ALA A 171 5.26 20.79 -5.88
N LEU A 172 4.66 21.68 -5.07
CA LEU A 172 5.13 22.01 -3.73
C LEU A 172 5.19 20.79 -2.82
N GLY A 173 4.13 19.97 -2.78
CA GLY A 173 4.09 18.77 -1.95
C GLY A 173 5.13 17.73 -2.36
N CYS A 174 5.35 17.52 -3.66
CA CYS A 174 6.42 16.66 -4.17
C CYS A 174 7.80 17.20 -3.77
N THR A 175 8.05 18.51 -3.93
CA THR A 175 9.33 19.13 -3.54
C THR A 175 9.62 18.95 -2.06
N ILE A 176 8.65 19.25 -1.19
CA ILE A 176 8.79 19.07 0.26
C ILE A 176 9.07 17.61 0.62
N GLY A 177 8.33 16.68 0.01
CA GLY A 177 8.53 15.25 0.24
C GLY A 177 9.91 14.76 -0.22
N PHE A 178 10.38 15.21 -1.38
CA PHE A 178 11.75 14.89 -1.84
C PHE A 178 12.82 15.50 -0.95
N LEU A 179 12.64 16.71 -0.44
CA LEU A 179 13.55 17.30 0.56
C LEU A 179 13.62 16.45 1.83
N GLY A 180 12.49 15.86 2.25
CA GLY A 180 12.46 14.87 3.34
C GLY A 180 13.34 13.65 3.06
N ILE A 181 13.28 13.11 1.84
CA ILE A 181 14.12 11.99 1.44
C ILE A 181 15.60 12.37 1.39
N LEU A 182 15.92 13.57 0.89
CA LEU A 182 17.29 14.10 0.90
C LEU A 182 17.81 14.26 2.33
N ALA A 183 16.96 14.65 3.27
CA ALA A 183 17.34 14.81 4.69
C ALA A 183 17.86 13.50 5.32
N LEU A 184 17.48 12.31 4.79
CA LEU A 184 18.04 11.04 5.25
C LEU A 184 19.55 10.91 5.03
N ASN A 185 20.08 11.66 4.06
CA ASN A 185 21.50 11.66 3.74
C ASN A 185 22.28 12.76 4.46
N LEU A 186 21.60 13.61 5.26
CA LEU A 186 22.23 14.61 6.11
C LEU A 186 22.86 13.94 7.33
N GLY A 187 24.08 14.34 7.68
CA GLY A 187 24.81 13.86 8.85
C GLY A 187 25.98 12.94 8.52
N GLY A 188 26.87 12.76 9.51
CA GLY A 188 28.19 12.15 9.36
C GLY A 188 28.24 10.66 9.04
N LYS A 189 29.43 10.08 9.21
CA LYS A 189 29.80 8.70 8.80
C LYS A 189 28.86 7.59 9.31
N ASP A 190 28.19 7.80 10.46
CA ASP A 190 27.36 6.77 11.12
C ASP A 190 25.92 6.68 10.59
N SER A 191 25.50 7.62 9.74
CA SER A 191 24.11 7.71 9.30
C SER A 191 23.79 7.06 7.94
N GLY A 192 24.72 6.26 7.42
CA GLY A 192 24.61 5.54 6.16
C GLY A 192 24.68 6.48 4.93
N ARG A 193 25.71 6.28 4.09
CA ARG A 193 25.78 6.89 2.77
C ARG A 193 24.78 6.22 1.84
N PHE A 194 24.38 6.91 0.77
CA PHE A 194 23.59 6.32 -0.31
C PHE A 194 24.32 5.09 -0.85
N THR A 195 23.59 3.98 -0.94
CA THR A 195 24.05 2.77 -1.60
C THR A 195 23.06 2.35 -2.67
N PHE A 196 23.56 1.93 -3.84
CA PHE A 196 22.67 1.49 -4.91
C PHE A 196 21.89 0.22 -4.52
N LEU A 197 22.55 -0.74 -3.86
CA LEU A 197 21.94 -2.00 -3.43
C LEU A 197 20.90 -1.82 -2.30
N GLY A 198 21.04 -0.78 -1.49
CA GLY A 198 20.05 -0.43 -0.47
C GLY A 198 19.04 0.58 -1.00
N ASP A 199 19.46 1.85 -1.06
CA ASP A 199 18.59 2.97 -1.38
C ASP A 199 18.09 2.94 -2.82
N GLY A 200 18.98 2.63 -3.78
CA GLY A 200 18.63 2.54 -5.20
C GLY A 200 17.58 1.48 -5.48
N MET A 201 17.65 0.32 -4.83
CA MET A 201 16.65 -0.73 -4.96
C MET A 201 15.29 -0.31 -4.36
N ILE A 202 15.26 0.43 -3.25
CA ILE A 202 14.01 0.98 -2.70
C ILE A 202 13.42 2.05 -3.64
N ILE A 203 14.25 2.83 -4.32
CA ILE A 203 13.78 3.78 -5.33
C ILE A 203 13.17 3.05 -6.54
N LEU A 204 13.81 2.00 -7.05
CA LEU A 204 13.27 1.17 -8.13
C LEU A 204 11.95 0.48 -7.71
N ASN A 205 11.89 -0.02 -6.49
CA ASN A 205 10.65 -0.52 -5.90
C ASN A 205 9.55 0.55 -5.92
N ALA A 206 9.83 1.77 -5.47
CA ALA A 206 8.88 2.88 -5.47
C ALA A 206 8.39 3.21 -6.89
N LEU A 207 9.27 3.17 -7.89
CA LEU A 207 8.92 3.38 -9.30
C LEU A 207 8.01 2.28 -9.84
N CYS A 208 8.29 1.01 -9.54
CA CYS A 208 7.44 -0.12 -9.92
C CYS A 208 6.05 -0.01 -9.28
N GLY A 209 5.98 0.26 -7.98
CA GLY A 209 4.72 0.45 -7.26
C GLY A 209 3.90 1.64 -7.78
N ALA A 210 4.57 2.74 -8.12
CA ALA A 210 3.92 3.89 -8.73
C ALA A 210 3.33 3.55 -10.11
N SER A 211 4.08 2.86 -10.95
CA SER A 211 3.63 2.40 -12.27
C SER A 211 2.45 1.44 -12.15
N ALA A 212 2.50 0.49 -11.21
CA ALA A 212 1.41 -0.42 -10.94
C ALA A 212 0.15 0.32 -10.46
N SER A 213 0.30 1.34 -9.62
CA SER A 213 -0.82 2.17 -9.14
C SER A 213 -1.58 2.85 -10.28
N LEU A 214 -0.89 3.30 -11.33
CA LEU A 214 -1.53 3.83 -12.53
C LEU A 214 -2.34 2.75 -13.27
N LEU A 215 -1.83 1.51 -13.32
CA LEU A 215 -2.50 0.39 -13.98
C LEU A 215 -3.71 -0.14 -13.19
N THR A 216 -3.79 0.10 -11.87
CA THR A 216 -4.89 -0.38 -11.03
C THR A 216 -6.26 0.11 -11.52
N ARG A 217 -6.35 1.34 -12.06
CA ARG A 217 -7.57 1.86 -12.71
C ARG A 217 -8.01 1.01 -13.92
N GLY A 218 -7.04 0.46 -14.65
CA GLY A 218 -7.28 -0.45 -15.77
C GLY A 218 -7.73 -1.83 -15.31
N LEU A 219 -7.17 -2.34 -14.21
CA LEU A 219 -7.49 -3.63 -13.62
C LEU A 219 -8.96 -3.70 -13.18
N SER A 220 -9.44 -2.69 -12.44
CA SER A 220 -10.81 -2.64 -11.92
C SER A 220 -11.90 -2.64 -13.00
N LYS A 221 -11.54 -2.24 -14.24
CA LYS A 221 -12.44 -2.28 -15.39
C LYS A 221 -12.52 -3.66 -16.05
N ARG A 222 -11.56 -4.55 -15.79
CA ARG A 222 -11.41 -5.86 -16.43
C ARG A 222 -11.88 -7.00 -15.55
N VAL A 223 -11.56 -6.95 -14.26
CA VAL A 223 -11.87 -7.99 -13.28
C VAL A 223 -12.35 -7.39 -11.97
N ASP A 224 -13.04 -8.20 -11.15
CA ASP A 224 -13.34 -7.80 -9.77
C ASP A 224 -12.04 -7.48 -9.01
N VAL A 225 -12.05 -6.44 -8.18
CA VAL A 225 -10.85 -5.93 -7.52
C VAL A 225 -10.19 -6.96 -6.60
N PHE A 226 -10.99 -7.77 -5.88
CA PHE A 226 -10.43 -8.83 -5.04
C PHE A 226 -9.80 -9.94 -5.88
N VAL A 227 -10.49 -10.36 -6.94
CA VAL A 227 -9.97 -11.38 -7.87
C VAL A 227 -8.71 -10.88 -8.56
N GLY A 228 -8.69 -9.64 -9.04
CA GLY A 228 -7.51 -9.02 -9.64
C GLY A 228 -6.35 -8.90 -8.66
N THR A 229 -6.62 -8.58 -7.39
CA THR A 229 -5.60 -8.56 -6.32
C THR A 229 -5.05 -9.97 -6.09
N GLY A 230 -5.93 -10.97 -5.96
CA GLY A 230 -5.53 -12.36 -5.79
C GLY A 230 -4.67 -12.87 -6.95
N TYR A 231 -5.08 -12.61 -8.19
CA TYR A 231 -4.26 -12.94 -9.38
C TYR A 231 -2.90 -12.23 -9.36
N SER A 232 -2.87 -10.95 -9.06
CA SER A 232 -1.62 -10.20 -9.00
C SER A 232 -0.64 -10.77 -7.99
N LEU A 233 -1.10 -11.10 -6.80
CA LEU A 233 -0.25 -11.66 -5.75
C LEU A 233 0.16 -13.10 -6.06
N SER A 234 -0.77 -13.95 -6.55
CA SER A 234 -0.46 -15.36 -6.87
C SER A 234 0.50 -15.47 -8.06
N ILE A 235 0.20 -14.80 -9.16
CA ILE A 235 1.03 -14.84 -10.37
C ILE A 235 2.38 -14.18 -10.06
N GLY A 236 2.36 -12.99 -9.45
CA GLY A 236 3.58 -12.25 -9.12
C GLY A 236 4.45 -12.98 -8.08
N GLY A 237 3.82 -13.67 -7.12
CA GLY A 237 4.50 -14.54 -6.17
C GLY A 237 5.15 -15.74 -6.87
N ALA A 238 4.45 -16.42 -7.78
CA ALA A 238 5.03 -17.52 -8.56
C ALA A 238 6.19 -17.06 -9.43
N LEU A 239 6.09 -15.86 -10.04
CA LEU A 239 7.16 -15.23 -10.80
C LEU A 239 8.36 -14.79 -9.93
N LEU A 240 8.24 -14.78 -8.61
CA LEU A 240 9.36 -14.64 -7.68
C LEU A 240 9.92 -16.01 -7.24
N VAL A 241 9.04 -16.98 -6.97
CA VAL A 241 9.45 -18.34 -6.52
C VAL A 241 10.28 -19.04 -7.60
N ILE A 242 9.81 -19.05 -8.84
CA ILE A 242 10.46 -19.81 -9.92
C ILE A 242 11.90 -19.31 -10.17
N PRO A 243 12.15 -18.01 -10.46
CA PRO A 243 13.52 -17.52 -10.61
C PRO A 243 14.32 -17.64 -9.32
N GLY A 244 13.69 -17.51 -8.13
CA GLY A 244 14.34 -17.71 -6.85
C GLY A 244 14.93 -19.11 -6.72
N LEU A 245 14.18 -20.15 -7.06
CA LEU A 245 14.63 -21.53 -7.05
C LEU A 245 15.71 -21.78 -8.13
N LEU A 246 15.52 -21.26 -9.36
CA LEU A 246 16.48 -21.37 -10.44
C LEU A 246 17.83 -20.70 -10.11
N ALA A 247 17.80 -19.64 -9.30
CA ALA A 247 19.00 -18.98 -8.76
C ALA A 247 19.61 -19.69 -7.52
N GLY A 248 19.21 -20.93 -7.27
CA GLY A 248 19.71 -21.71 -6.13
C GLY A 248 19.14 -21.26 -4.78
N GLY A 249 17.98 -20.60 -4.78
CA GLY A 249 17.35 -20.15 -3.54
C GLY A 249 16.81 -21.29 -2.70
N TYR A 250 17.10 -21.23 -1.41
CA TYR A 250 16.58 -22.16 -0.40
C TYR A 250 16.42 -21.42 0.93
N LEU A 251 15.78 -22.05 1.91
CA LEU A 251 15.69 -21.54 3.26
C LEU A 251 16.76 -22.27 4.12
N PRO A 252 17.87 -21.61 4.48
CA PRO A 252 18.99 -22.26 5.16
C PRO A 252 18.61 -22.88 6.51
N VAL A 253 17.71 -22.23 7.23
CA VAL A 253 17.21 -22.68 8.53
C VAL A 253 15.70 -22.66 8.51
N ILE A 254 15.07 -23.75 8.91
CA ILE A 254 13.61 -23.80 9.10
C ILE A 254 13.36 -23.94 10.60
N ASN A 255 12.82 -22.87 11.19
CA ASN A 255 12.48 -22.84 12.60
C ASN A 255 11.10 -22.22 12.84
N LEU A 256 10.56 -22.41 14.03
CA LEU A 256 9.22 -21.95 14.40
C LEU A 256 9.08 -20.43 14.27
N MET A 257 10.08 -19.65 14.67
CA MET A 257 10.02 -18.19 14.61
C MET A 257 9.98 -17.68 13.18
N GLY A 258 10.78 -18.25 12.27
CA GLY A 258 10.72 -17.91 10.84
C GLY A 258 9.36 -18.25 10.21
N ILE A 259 8.78 -19.37 10.61
CA ILE A 259 7.41 -19.76 10.15
C ILE A 259 6.38 -18.75 10.67
N ILE A 260 6.45 -18.35 11.95
CA ILE A 260 5.56 -17.33 12.51
C ILE A 260 5.70 -16.00 11.76
N ASP A 261 6.94 -15.54 11.53
CA ASP A 261 7.17 -14.31 10.76
C ASP A 261 6.57 -14.38 9.35
N LEU A 262 6.73 -15.52 8.67
CA LEU A 262 6.15 -15.75 7.34
C LEU A 262 4.62 -15.74 7.39
N LEU A 263 3.99 -16.39 8.36
CA LEU A 263 2.54 -16.40 8.53
C LEU A 263 1.98 -15.01 8.81
N LEU A 264 2.65 -14.23 9.68
CA LEU A 264 2.30 -12.84 9.95
C LEU A 264 2.42 -11.99 8.68
N LEU A 265 3.47 -12.17 7.89
CA LEU A 265 3.66 -11.47 6.63
C LEU A 265 2.59 -11.86 5.58
N ILE A 266 2.17 -13.11 5.53
CA ILE A 266 1.06 -13.58 4.68
C ILE A 266 -0.24 -12.90 5.12
N ALA A 267 -0.53 -12.86 6.42
CA ALA A 267 -1.72 -12.19 6.96
C ALA A 267 -1.72 -10.70 6.65
N ILE A 268 -0.59 -10.01 6.86
CA ILE A 268 -0.41 -8.58 6.52
C ILE A 268 -0.68 -8.34 5.01
N SER A 269 -0.15 -9.19 4.14
CA SER A 269 -0.37 -9.05 2.70
C SER A 269 -1.84 -9.28 2.33
N THR A 270 -2.43 -10.35 2.83
CA THR A 270 -3.83 -10.72 2.55
C THR A 270 -4.79 -9.62 3.02
N ILE A 271 -4.66 -9.18 4.27
CA ILE A 271 -5.53 -8.16 4.87
C ILE A 271 -5.26 -6.79 4.25
N GLY A 272 -4.00 -6.37 4.20
CA GLY A 272 -3.62 -5.03 3.72
C GLY A 272 -4.06 -4.80 2.28
N PHE A 273 -3.71 -5.70 1.36
CA PHE A 273 -4.10 -5.55 -0.05
C PHE A 273 -5.60 -5.69 -0.27
N SER A 274 -6.28 -6.61 0.44
CA SER A 274 -7.72 -6.78 0.32
C SER A 274 -8.48 -5.53 0.76
N LEU A 275 -8.16 -5.00 1.95
CA LEU A 275 -8.80 -3.81 2.50
C LEU A 275 -8.50 -2.58 1.65
N TYR A 276 -7.23 -2.33 1.35
CA TYR A 276 -6.81 -1.14 0.63
C TYR A 276 -7.38 -1.07 -0.80
N ASN A 277 -7.28 -2.16 -1.56
CA ASN A 277 -7.81 -2.21 -2.92
C ASN A 277 -9.34 -2.11 -2.94
N LYS A 278 -10.02 -2.70 -1.94
CA LYS A 278 -11.46 -2.55 -1.79
C LYS A 278 -11.85 -1.09 -1.47
N LEU A 279 -11.12 -0.45 -0.57
CA LEU A 279 -11.34 0.97 -0.26
C LEU A 279 -11.15 1.84 -1.50
N LEU A 280 -10.08 1.61 -2.28
CA LEU A 280 -9.82 2.35 -3.53
C LEU A 280 -10.90 2.14 -4.58
N SER A 281 -11.56 0.98 -4.61
CA SER A 281 -12.65 0.70 -5.56
C SER A 281 -13.96 1.40 -5.21
N CYS A 282 -14.14 1.82 -3.95
CA CYS A 282 -15.40 2.37 -3.43
C CYS A 282 -15.30 3.84 -3.02
N ASN A 283 -14.09 4.41 -2.95
CA ASN A 283 -13.85 5.76 -2.42
C ASN A 283 -12.92 6.57 -3.33
N PRO A 284 -12.97 7.91 -3.24
CA PRO A 284 -11.97 8.75 -3.89
C PRO A 284 -10.55 8.40 -3.44
N VAL A 285 -9.66 8.18 -4.40
CA VAL A 285 -8.28 7.74 -4.15
C VAL A 285 -7.56 8.62 -3.12
N GLY A 286 -7.72 9.95 -3.22
CA GLY A 286 -7.08 10.89 -2.29
C GLY A 286 -7.52 10.74 -0.84
N LYS A 287 -8.78 10.33 -0.57
CA LYS A 287 -9.26 10.09 0.80
C LYS A 287 -8.63 8.85 1.43
N VAL A 288 -8.31 7.85 0.63
CA VAL A 288 -7.70 6.60 1.10
C VAL A 288 -6.18 6.73 1.15
N ALA A 289 -5.58 7.32 0.13
CA ALA A 289 -4.13 7.43 -0.01
C ALA A 289 -3.46 8.27 1.08
N ILE A 290 -4.18 9.19 1.73
CA ILE A 290 -3.63 9.99 2.82
C ILE A 290 -3.15 9.12 4.00
N PHE A 291 -3.80 7.98 4.24
CA PHE A 291 -3.40 7.06 5.31
C PHE A 291 -2.09 6.34 5.03
N ASN A 292 -1.65 6.27 3.76
CA ASN A 292 -0.35 5.71 3.42
C ASN A 292 0.82 6.54 3.98
N SER A 293 0.60 7.80 4.37
CA SER A 293 1.60 8.61 5.06
C SER A 293 2.00 8.06 6.43
N LEU A 294 1.18 7.19 7.02
CA LEU A 294 1.49 6.52 8.29
C LEU A 294 2.45 5.33 8.11
N ILE A 295 2.50 4.72 6.92
CA ILE A 295 3.36 3.56 6.66
C ILE A 295 4.83 3.84 7.00
N PRO A 296 5.47 4.93 6.51
CA PRO A 296 6.87 5.21 6.85
C PRO A 296 7.06 5.52 8.34
N VAL A 297 6.10 6.16 8.98
CA VAL A 297 6.17 6.47 10.41
C VAL A 297 6.11 5.19 11.25
N VAL A 298 5.11 4.36 11.01
CA VAL A 298 4.96 3.06 11.69
C VAL A 298 6.18 2.17 11.37
N GLY A 299 6.60 2.09 10.11
CA GLY A 299 7.73 1.27 9.70
C GLY A 299 9.05 1.71 10.35
N ALA A 300 9.29 3.00 10.46
CA ALA A 300 10.49 3.52 11.14
C ALA A 300 10.47 3.21 12.65
N ILE A 301 9.34 3.48 13.32
CA ILE A 301 9.21 3.23 14.75
C ILE A 301 9.34 1.72 15.05
N THR A 302 8.59 0.88 14.36
CA THR A 302 8.61 -0.57 14.60
C THR A 302 9.96 -1.20 14.25
N SER A 303 10.66 -0.71 13.21
CA SER A 303 12.00 -1.19 12.88
C SER A 303 13.01 -0.81 13.97
N CYS A 304 12.98 0.41 14.48
CA CYS A 304 13.85 0.81 15.59
C CYS A 304 13.60 -0.04 16.85
N LEU A 305 12.32 -0.29 17.18
CA LEU A 305 11.97 -1.06 18.38
C LEU A 305 12.28 -2.56 18.26
N CYS A 306 11.94 -3.18 17.11
CA CYS A 306 12.07 -4.64 16.95
C CYS A 306 13.46 -5.10 16.51
N LEU A 307 14.20 -4.26 15.81
CA LEU A 307 15.50 -4.61 15.24
C LEU A 307 16.68 -3.99 16.02
N SER A 308 16.39 -3.25 17.10
CA SER A 308 17.37 -2.47 17.85
C SER A 308 18.18 -1.53 16.93
N GLU A 309 17.54 -1.00 15.89
CA GLU A 309 18.17 -0.05 14.99
C GLU A 309 18.30 1.32 15.68
N SER A 310 19.45 2.00 15.48
CA SER A 310 19.65 3.33 16.03
C SER A 310 18.60 4.31 15.51
N PHE A 311 17.96 5.00 16.43
CA PHE A 311 17.00 6.04 16.07
C PHE A 311 17.74 7.34 15.80
N TYR A 312 17.62 7.86 14.58
CA TYR A 312 18.24 9.14 14.20
C TYR A 312 17.17 10.23 14.08
N TRP A 313 17.45 11.40 14.62
CA TRP A 313 16.55 12.58 14.52
C TRP A 313 16.13 12.90 13.09
N LYS A 314 17.00 12.59 12.11
CA LYS A 314 16.73 12.78 10.69
C LYS A 314 15.57 11.91 10.18
N TYR A 315 15.25 10.78 10.82
CA TYR A 315 14.07 9.99 10.50
C TYR A 315 12.78 10.74 10.83
N VAL A 316 12.79 11.50 11.96
CA VAL A 316 11.66 12.35 12.34
C VAL A 316 11.50 13.49 11.33
N LEU A 317 12.58 14.18 10.99
CA LEU A 317 12.55 15.26 10.01
C LEU A 317 12.09 14.78 8.64
N ALA A 318 12.68 13.69 8.14
CA ALA A 318 12.34 13.12 6.84
C ALA A 318 10.89 12.62 6.80
N GLY A 319 10.44 11.91 7.85
CA GLY A 319 9.06 11.44 7.97
C GLY A 319 8.05 12.59 8.06
N ALA A 320 8.36 13.65 8.82
CA ALA A 320 7.52 14.84 8.92
C ALA A 320 7.39 15.57 7.57
N LEU A 321 8.51 15.78 6.87
CA LEU A 321 8.51 16.41 5.54
C LEU A 321 7.77 15.55 4.50
N ALA A 322 7.97 14.22 4.50
CA ALA A 322 7.24 13.32 3.63
C ALA A 322 5.72 13.38 3.90
N THR A 323 5.31 13.30 5.18
CA THR A 323 3.90 13.39 5.59
C THR A 323 3.29 14.74 5.22
N MET A 324 4.01 15.84 5.44
CA MET A 324 3.58 17.18 5.06
C MET A 324 3.42 17.31 3.54
N GLY A 325 4.35 16.77 2.75
CA GLY A 325 4.25 16.74 1.30
C GLY A 325 3.00 16.00 0.82
N ILE A 326 2.73 14.80 1.38
CA ILE A 326 1.53 14.00 1.09
C ILE A 326 0.25 14.76 1.48
N TYR A 327 0.24 15.43 2.63
CA TYR A 327 -0.89 16.24 3.08
C TYR A 327 -1.19 17.39 2.12
N ILE A 328 -0.17 18.14 1.70
CA ILE A 328 -0.32 19.27 0.76
C ILE A 328 -0.89 18.79 -0.59
N ILE A 329 -0.41 17.68 -1.12
CA ILE A 329 -0.92 17.08 -2.37
C ILE A 329 -2.42 16.75 -2.25
N ASN A 330 -2.86 16.24 -1.10
CA ASN A 330 -4.23 15.74 -0.91
C ASN A 330 -5.22 16.82 -0.44
N LYS A 331 -4.77 17.95 0.13
CA LYS A 331 -5.63 19.04 0.64
C LYS A 331 -6.44 19.76 -0.46
N GLY A 332 -6.15 19.53 -1.72
CA GLY A 332 -6.76 20.22 -2.86
C GLY A 332 -7.76 19.39 -3.68
N LYS A 333 -8.21 18.25 -3.13
CA LYS A 333 -9.21 17.37 -3.80
C LYS A 333 -10.52 17.36 -3.07
#